data_d7f8ed4e8d2feb7a55f9f9fdc7d418aa
#
_entry.id   d7f8ed4e8d2feb7a55f9f9fdc7d418aa
#
_cell.length_a   1.000
_cell.length_b   1.000
_cell.length_c   1.000
_cell.angle_alpha   90.00
_cell.angle_beta   90.00
_cell.angle_gamma   90.00
#
_symmetry.space_group_name_H-M   'P 1'
#
loop_
_entity.id
_entity.type
_entity.pdbx_description
1 polymer ?
#
loop_
_entity_poly.entity_id
_entity_poly.type
_entity_poly.pdbx_seq_one_letter_code
_entity_poly.pdbx_strand_id
1 'polypeptide(L)'
;MLENVDSKDIPLNEENANFKRRKLINYSLILLGIVVLITTIIVVIYALNKEDQGEQKQESDFLNKIKANFVVNVSGSKTKLINIPFDKLNIHLFINDKETNFEYEYQFNGTGEYLVEFRFNEELTNLSSLFMDVINLKKIDLTGIVTDKVKNMDNLFKGCISLESANLNKINTFNVESMKSMFQGCNNLIKIDMENFITSSTKITTSMFENCYNLSEININFFNFTNIEDANSMFKNCYLLNQITLVNNNESSNTNMKSTFNECHSLKQLNLEKFGKKNIKEISFMFNNCYSLESIDLSKFDISQVTSIEYLFSNCSSLQSIDISQLNFNNVEYMGYAFRYCSKLTSIDLSNFNTSKAKTISGLFFGCSSLENISLNKFDIKITSIADLFNGCTSLKNVALKVDDVKHVDRVFNNCTSLEVLDLSEFNGLGIAFYINDFFPKIDTASIIYNSSIFGKNLEKRIPEGWNKTDINNQTN
;
A
#
# COMPACT_ATOMS: atom_id res chain seq x y z
N MET A 1 -46.19 84.06 48.46
CA MET A 1 -46.18 83.40 49.82
C MET A 1 -45.13 82.30 49.71
N LEU A 2 -43.93 82.65 50.08
CA LEU A 2 -43.33 82.50 51.40
C LEU A 2 -43.51 81.05 51.89
N GLU A 3 -42.41 80.34 51.98
CA GLU A 3 -41.73 80.11 53.25
C GLU A 3 -40.37 79.41 53.07
N ASN A 4 -39.40 80.00 53.77
CA ASN A 4 -38.05 79.50 54.06
C ASN A 4 -38.12 78.21 54.82
N VAL A 5 -37.22 77.24 54.48
CA VAL A 5 -36.79 76.23 55.47
C VAL A 5 -35.25 76.14 55.43
N ASP A 6 -34.76 76.43 56.62
CA ASP A 6 -33.37 76.48 57.00
C ASP A 6 -32.52 75.23 56.68
N SER A 7 -31.31 75.52 56.28
CA SER A 7 -30.21 74.58 56.25
C SER A 7 -29.76 74.29 57.68
N LYS A 8 -29.97 73.04 58.11
CA LYS A 8 -29.31 72.52 59.35
C LYS A 8 -28.06 71.74 58.93
N ASP A 9 -26.93 72.26 59.25
CA ASP A 9 -25.62 71.61 59.25
C ASP A 9 -25.68 70.30 60.08
N ILE A 10 -25.44 69.14 59.37
CA ILE A 10 -25.17 67.85 60.00
C ILE A 10 -23.65 67.73 60.09
N PRO A 11 -23.05 67.63 61.34
CA PRO A 11 -21.63 67.46 61.45
C PRO A 11 -21.20 66.13 60.85
N LEU A 12 -20.31 66.17 59.88
CA LEU A 12 -19.68 64.97 59.28
C LEU A 12 -18.87 64.26 60.37
N ASN A 13 -19.35 63.10 60.79
CA ASN A 13 -18.73 62.28 61.85
C ASN A 13 -17.32 61.84 61.33
N GLU A 14 -16.26 62.16 62.10
CA GLU A 14 -14.84 61.86 61.81
C GLU A 14 -14.59 60.40 61.50
N GLU A 15 -15.40 59.50 62.06
CA GLU A 15 -15.33 58.05 61.76
C GLU A 15 -15.65 57.73 60.30
N ASN A 16 -16.60 58.41 59.69
CA ASN A 16 -16.96 58.20 58.27
C ASN A 16 -15.88 58.75 57.35
N ALA A 17 -15.19 59.82 57.73
CA ALA A 17 -14.08 60.34 56.93
C ALA A 17 -12.85 59.44 57.01
N ASN A 18 -12.57 58.85 58.14
CA ASN A 18 -11.48 57.89 58.31
C ASN A 18 -11.78 56.52 57.61
N PHE A 19 -13.03 56.07 57.60
CA PHE A 19 -13.45 54.88 56.80
C PHE A 19 -13.33 55.09 55.29
N LYS A 20 -13.73 56.24 54.78
CA LYS A 20 -13.54 56.57 53.38
C LYS A 20 -12.06 56.68 53.02
N ARG A 21 -11.21 57.29 53.84
CA ARG A 21 -9.75 57.35 53.64
C ARG A 21 -9.12 55.96 53.62
N ARG A 22 -9.46 55.08 54.54
CA ARG A 22 -8.95 53.66 54.55
C ARG A 22 -9.39 52.89 53.35
N LYS A 23 -10.63 53.04 52.84
CA LYS A 23 -11.08 52.45 51.56
C LYS A 23 -10.30 52.99 50.36
N LEU A 24 -10.05 54.31 50.30
CA LEU A 24 -9.26 54.89 49.21
C LEU A 24 -7.81 54.37 49.21
N ILE A 25 -7.18 54.28 50.37
CA ILE A 25 -5.82 53.73 50.51
C ILE A 25 -5.78 52.25 50.09
N ASN A 26 -6.77 51.45 50.50
CA ASN A 26 -6.84 50.05 50.06
C ASN A 26 -7.07 49.92 48.55
N TYR A 27 -7.92 50.74 47.95
CA TYR A 27 -8.10 50.76 46.49
C TYR A 27 -6.83 51.20 45.75
N SER A 28 -6.09 52.19 46.24
CA SER A 28 -4.83 52.60 45.65
C SER A 28 -3.72 51.54 45.78
N LEU A 29 -3.67 50.82 46.90
CA LEU A 29 -2.74 49.68 47.05
C LEU A 29 -3.08 48.48 46.11
N ILE A 30 -4.36 48.19 45.96
CA ILE A 30 -4.82 47.16 45.01
C ILE A 30 -4.49 47.60 43.56
N LEU A 31 -4.74 48.86 43.25
CA LEU A 31 -4.40 49.38 41.91
C LEU A 31 -2.89 49.35 41.62
N LEU A 32 -2.08 49.72 42.62
CA LEU A 32 -0.62 49.61 42.55
C LEU A 32 -0.15 48.15 42.34
N GLY A 33 -0.75 47.20 43.07
CA GLY A 33 -0.49 45.78 42.92
C GLY A 33 -0.83 45.26 41.52
N ILE A 34 -1.97 45.71 40.95
CA ILE A 34 -2.38 45.38 39.59
C ILE A 34 -1.40 45.95 38.54
N VAL A 35 -0.98 47.21 38.74
CA VAL A 35 0.00 47.87 37.85
C VAL A 35 1.35 47.13 37.88
N VAL A 36 1.83 46.74 39.08
CA VAL A 36 3.06 45.94 39.19
C VAL A 36 2.93 44.58 38.55
N LEU A 37 1.78 43.91 38.70
CA LEU A 37 1.52 42.62 38.05
C LEU A 37 1.51 42.75 36.51
N ILE A 38 0.84 43.78 35.98
CA ILE A 38 0.78 44.04 34.54
C ILE A 38 2.19 44.36 33.99
N THR A 39 2.98 45.17 34.70
CA THR A 39 4.34 45.49 34.26
C THR A 39 5.25 44.26 34.31
N THR A 40 5.14 43.37 35.28
CA THR A 40 5.88 42.11 35.32
C THR A 40 5.46 41.19 34.18
N ILE A 41 4.17 41.07 33.88
CA ILE A 41 3.67 40.26 32.74
C ILE A 41 4.21 40.84 31.44
N ILE A 42 4.19 42.16 31.26
CA ILE A 42 4.72 42.82 30.06
C ILE A 42 6.24 42.58 29.90
N VAL A 43 7.00 42.66 30.99
CA VAL A 43 8.44 42.36 30.97
C VAL A 43 8.73 40.91 30.67
N VAL A 44 7.95 39.97 31.21
CA VAL A 44 8.05 38.55 30.86
C VAL A 44 7.71 38.27 29.40
N ILE A 45 6.60 38.84 28.88
CA ILE A 45 6.22 38.74 27.50
C ILE A 45 7.29 39.37 26.58
N TYR A 46 7.87 40.50 26.95
CA TYR A 46 8.95 41.13 26.20
C TYR A 46 10.24 40.30 26.22
N ALA A 47 10.58 39.67 27.33
CA ALA A 47 11.72 38.77 27.44
C ALA A 47 11.52 37.50 26.62
N LEU A 48 10.32 36.85 26.66
CA LEU A 48 9.96 35.72 25.83
C LEU A 48 9.96 36.06 24.33
N ASN A 49 9.40 37.21 23.96
CA ASN A 49 9.42 37.65 22.56
C ASN A 49 10.84 38.00 22.08
N LYS A 50 11.73 38.44 22.98
CA LYS A 50 13.13 38.75 22.63
C LYS A 50 13.96 37.48 22.47
N GLU A 51 13.71 36.44 23.28
CA GLU A 51 14.30 35.10 23.09
C GLU A 51 13.80 34.48 21.79
N ASP A 52 12.49 34.55 21.50
CA ASP A 52 11.87 34.04 20.26
C ASP A 52 12.39 34.79 19.01
N GLN A 53 12.58 36.10 19.10
CA GLN A 53 13.19 36.90 18.02
C GLN A 53 14.71 36.65 17.87
N GLY A 54 15.40 36.29 18.93
CA GLY A 54 16.82 35.87 18.90
C GLY A 54 16.99 34.50 18.22
N GLU A 55 16.12 33.54 18.56
CA GLU A 55 16.09 32.24 17.91
C GLU A 55 15.62 32.35 16.44
N GLN A 56 14.59 33.15 16.15
CA GLN A 56 14.11 33.37 14.77
C GLN A 56 15.18 34.04 13.89
N LYS A 57 16.01 34.94 14.41
CA LYS A 57 17.11 35.56 13.65
C LYS A 57 18.21 34.55 13.34
N GLN A 58 18.51 33.62 14.24
CA GLN A 58 19.50 32.54 13.98
C GLN A 58 18.94 31.42 13.09
N GLU A 59 17.61 31.19 13.10
CA GLU A 59 16.93 30.25 12.20
C GLU A 59 16.77 30.78 10.77
N SER A 60 16.67 32.09 10.57
CA SER A 60 16.45 32.73 9.26
C SER A 60 17.69 32.74 8.35
N ASP A 61 18.86 32.37 8.86
CA ASP A 61 20.12 32.46 8.11
C ASP A 61 20.35 31.29 7.15
N PHE A 62 19.54 30.21 7.21
CA PHE A 62 19.67 29.04 6.35
C PHE A 62 18.44 28.82 5.48
N LEU A 63 18.67 28.56 4.19
CA LEU A 63 17.61 28.25 3.21
C LEU A 63 16.95 26.90 3.52
N ASN A 64 17.75 25.93 3.93
CA ASN A 64 17.33 24.56 4.16
C ASN A 64 17.70 24.07 5.56
N LYS A 65 16.74 23.38 6.18
CA LYS A 65 16.87 22.81 7.52
C LYS A 65 16.22 21.42 7.58
N ILE A 66 16.98 20.40 7.93
CA ILE A 66 16.48 19.03 8.13
C ILE A 66 16.66 18.66 9.60
N LYS A 67 15.59 18.26 10.27
CA LYS A 67 15.63 17.72 11.64
C LYS A 67 15.42 16.21 11.62
N ALA A 68 16.27 15.48 12.31
CA ALA A 68 16.23 14.02 12.35
C ALA A 68 16.53 13.48 13.75
N ASN A 69 15.78 12.48 14.19
CA ASN A 69 16.06 11.75 15.43
C ASN A 69 16.77 10.45 15.11
N PHE A 70 17.89 10.22 15.73
CA PHE A 70 18.70 9.02 15.63
C PHE A 70 18.65 8.19 16.89
N VAL A 71 18.61 6.87 16.76
CA VAL A 71 18.73 5.92 17.89
C VAL A 71 20.10 5.26 17.83
N VAL A 72 20.90 5.48 18.86
CA VAL A 72 22.24 4.92 19.01
C VAL A 72 22.19 3.78 20.01
N ASN A 73 22.38 2.55 19.54
CA ASN A 73 22.29 1.34 20.37
C ASN A 73 23.63 0.90 20.94
N VAL A 74 24.74 1.35 20.34
CA VAL A 74 26.12 1.00 20.76
C VAL A 74 26.93 2.27 20.92
N SER A 75 27.34 2.56 22.14
CA SER A 75 28.22 3.72 22.44
C SER A 75 29.56 3.60 21.74
N GLY A 76 30.03 4.70 21.17
CA GLY A 76 31.33 4.78 20.52
C GLY A 76 31.40 4.14 19.13
N SER A 77 30.30 3.58 18.62
CA SER A 77 30.24 3.14 17.22
C SER A 77 30.00 4.31 16.27
N LYS A 78 30.59 4.25 15.08
CA LYS A 78 30.29 5.19 13.99
C LYS A 78 28.85 4.94 13.49
N THR A 79 28.05 5.99 13.48
CA THR A 79 26.67 5.97 13.00
C THR A 79 26.58 6.81 11.73
N LYS A 80 26.13 6.21 10.64
CA LYS A 80 25.88 6.93 9.39
C LYS A 80 24.75 7.93 9.59
N LEU A 81 24.98 9.20 9.31
CA LEU A 81 24.01 10.27 9.45
C LEU A 81 23.28 10.59 8.14
N ILE A 82 24.02 10.56 7.05
CA ILE A 82 23.56 10.95 5.72
C ILE A 82 24.39 10.20 4.67
N ASN A 83 23.85 10.04 3.47
CA ASN A 83 24.58 9.40 2.38
C ASN A 83 25.22 10.44 1.46
N ILE A 84 26.23 10.01 0.69
CA ILE A 84 26.87 10.83 -0.32
C ILE A 84 26.00 10.74 -1.60
N PRO A 85 25.68 11.86 -2.29
CA PRO A 85 26.69 12.77 -2.87
C PRO A 85 26.37 14.26 -2.67
N PHE A 86 26.56 14.78 -1.48
CA PHE A 86 26.39 16.21 -1.22
C PHE A 86 27.73 16.93 -1.02
N ASP A 87 28.79 16.45 -1.68
CA ASP A 87 30.15 16.98 -1.57
C ASP A 87 30.28 18.50 -1.88
N LYS A 88 29.21 19.10 -2.39
CA LYS A 88 29.17 20.54 -2.73
C LYS A 88 28.35 21.38 -1.74
N LEU A 89 27.68 20.76 -0.77
CA LEU A 89 26.90 21.49 0.21
C LEU A 89 27.77 21.88 1.40
N ASN A 90 27.74 23.16 1.78
CA ASN A 90 28.32 23.60 3.03
C ASN A 90 27.33 23.33 4.17
N ILE A 91 27.40 22.12 4.74
CA ILE A 91 26.45 21.65 5.76
C ILE A 91 26.96 22.03 7.15
N HIS A 92 26.16 22.77 7.89
CA HIS A 92 26.27 22.98 9.31
C HIS A 92 25.54 21.86 10.05
N LEU A 93 26.26 21.09 10.85
CA LEU A 93 25.73 19.95 11.61
C LEU A 93 25.52 20.35 13.07
N PHE A 94 24.32 20.10 13.58
CA PHE A 94 23.99 20.30 15.00
C PHE A 94 23.57 18.97 15.62
N ILE A 95 24.11 18.66 16.81
CA ILE A 95 23.73 17.48 17.59
C ILE A 95 23.28 17.96 18.98
N ASN A 96 21.98 17.70 19.28
CA ASN A 96 21.31 18.24 20.47
C ASN A 96 21.56 19.75 20.63
N ASP A 97 21.28 20.51 19.55
CA ASP A 97 21.40 21.98 19.41
C ASP A 97 22.85 22.53 19.53
N LYS A 98 23.84 21.66 19.59
CA LYS A 98 25.26 22.07 19.59
C LYS A 98 25.87 21.85 18.23
N GLU A 99 26.38 22.95 17.63
CA GLU A 99 27.11 22.89 16.37
C GLU A 99 28.40 22.05 16.50
N THR A 100 28.66 21.21 15.51
CA THR A 100 29.82 20.35 15.42
C THR A 100 30.32 20.25 13.98
N ASN A 101 31.52 19.77 13.78
CA ASN A 101 32.03 19.56 12.43
C ASN A 101 31.18 18.54 11.69
N PHE A 102 30.88 18.83 10.43
CA PHE A 102 30.12 17.92 9.57
C PHE A 102 30.94 16.68 9.26
N GLU A 103 30.36 15.50 9.52
CA GLU A 103 30.86 14.18 9.15
C GLU A 103 29.69 13.34 8.63
N TYR A 104 29.92 12.49 7.62
CA TYR A 104 28.92 11.57 7.10
C TYR A 104 28.57 10.46 8.08
N GLU A 105 29.54 10.07 8.91
CA GLU A 105 29.40 9.12 10.01
C GLU A 105 29.89 9.77 11.30
N TYR A 106 29.06 9.79 12.31
CA TYR A 106 29.36 10.44 13.60
C TYR A 106 29.50 9.41 14.71
N GLN A 107 30.47 9.61 15.59
CA GLN A 107 30.70 8.77 16.75
C GLN A 107 30.05 9.38 17.99
N PHE A 108 28.91 8.81 18.40
CA PHE A 108 28.20 9.26 19.58
C PHE A 108 28.83 8.71 20.87
N ASN A 109 28.94 9.54 21.92
CA ASN A 109 29.59 9.18 23.18
C ASN A 109 28.70 8.37 24.14
N GLY A 110 27.48 8.02 23.76
CA GLY A 110 26.53 7.24 24.56
C GLY A 110 25.50 6.54 23.70
N THR A 111 24.67 5.72 24.35
CA THR A 111 23.46 5.14 23.76
C THR A 111 22.28 6.05 24.02
N GLY A 112 21.24 5.97 23.19
CA GLY A 112 20.01 6.74 23.34
C GLY A 112 19.54 7.45 22.07
N GLU A 113 18.63 8.40 22.22
CA GLU A 113 18.11 9.22 21.13
C GLU A 113 18.87 10.54 21.04
N TYR A 114 19.23 10.93 19.84
CA TYR A 114 19.89 12.18 19.53
C TYR A 114 19.12 12.95 18.48
N LEU A 115 18.92 14.27 18.72
CA LEU A 115 18.46 15.21 17.71
C LEU A 115 19.64 15.64 16.84
N VAL A 116 19.54 15.38 15.55
CA VAL A 116 20.53 15.79 14.56
C VAL A 116 19.86 16.77 13.59
N GLU A 117 20.49 17.91 13.38
CA GLU A 117 19.99 18.92 12.47
C GLU A 117 21.05 19.29 11.43
N PHE A 118 20.64 19.29 10.18
CA PHE A 118 21.48 19.72 9.05
C PHE A 118 20.93 21.04 8.53
N ARG A 119 21.79 22.08 8.45
CA ARG A 119 21.47 23.40 7.91
C ARG A 119 22.41 23.74 6.77
N PHE A 120 21.85 24.27 5.67
CA PHE A 120 22.64 24.65 4.48
C PHE A 120 21.88 25.67 3.63
N ASN A 121 22.61 26.36 2.74
CA ASN A 121 22.05 27.46 1.93
C ASN A 121 21.92 27.11 0.46
N GLU A 122 22.46 26.00 0.02
CA GLU A 122 22.45 25.61 -1.38
C GLU A 122 21.06 25.14 -1.83
N GLU A 123 20.76 25.38 -3.09
CA GLU A 123 19.50 24.97 -3.71
C GLU A 123 19.51 23.46 -4.01
N LEU A 124 18.42 22.79 -3.62
CA LEU A 124 18.27 21.35 -3.85
C LEU A 124 17.66 21.10 -5.23
N THR A 125 18.32 20.29 -6.06
CA THR A 125 17.81 19.83 -7.36
C THR A 125 17.59 18.32 -7.40
N ASN A 126 18.18 17.58 -6.46
CA ASN A 126 18.12 16.11 -6.38
C ASN A 126 18.21 15.68 -4.91
N LEU A 127 17.30 14.80 -4.48
CA LEU A 127 17.30 14.20 -3.15
C LEU A 127 17.53 12.68 -3.20
N SER A 128 17.91 12.15 -4.38
CA SER A 128 18.08 10.70 -4.51
C SER A 128 19.13 10.18 -3.54
N SER A 129 18.79 9.09 -2.85
CA SER A 129 19.66 8.36 -1.92
C SER A 129 20.18 9.16 -0.71
N LEU A 130 19.65 10.35 -0.41
CA LEU A 130 20.18 11.25 0.63
C LEU A 130 20.33 10.55 1.99
N PHE A 131 19.34 9.76 2.39
CA PHE A 131 19.36 8.98 3.64
C PHE A 131 19.38 7.46 3.40
N MET A 132 19.78 7.02 2.21
CA MET A 132 19.82 5.60 1.89
C MET A 132 20.73 4.82 2.86
N ASP A 133 20.20 3.71 3.41
CA ASP A 133 20.88 2.84 4.39
C ASP A 133 21.32 3.54 5.68
N VAL A 134 20.63 4.63 6.06
CA VAL A 134 20.79 5.28 7.37
C VAL A 134 19.97 4.52 8.41
N ILE A 135 20.51 3.39 8.85
CA ILE A 135 19.77 2.38 9.65
C ILE A 135 19.34 2.85 11.04
N ASN A 136 19.99 3.86 11.58
CA ASN A 136 19.70 4.43 12.90
C ASN A 136 18.73 5.61 12.87
N LEU A 137 18.29 6.04 11.70
CA LEU A 137 17.32 7.13 11.53
C LEU A 137 15.95 6.66 12.03
N LYS A 138 15.42 7.31 13.09
CA LYS A 138 14.14 6.96 13.71
C LYS A 138 12.99 7.84 13.24
N LYS A 139 13.21 9.16 13.20
CA LYS A 139 12.22 10.14 12.74
C LYS A 139 12.92 11.20 11.90
N ILE A 140 12.20 11.77 10.95
CA ILE A 140 12.71 12.87 10.13
C ILE A 140 11.63 13.90 9.86
N ASP A 141 12.03 15.17 9.85
CA ASP A 141 11.21 16.30 9.46
C ASP A 141 11.91 17.07 8.32
N LEU A 142 11.29 17.05 7.14
CA LEU A 142 11.73 17.76 5.95
C LEU A 142 10.90 19.04 5.68
N THR A 143 10.07 19.49 6.60
CA THR A 143 9.25 20.70 6.39
C THR A 143 10.05 21.99 6.24
N GLY A 144 11.33 21.96 6.60
CA GLY A 144 12.25 23.10 6.52
C GLY A 144 13.14 23.12 5.28
N ILE A 145 12.84 22.33 4.23
CA ILE A 145 13.62 22.36 2.97
C ILE A 145 12.82 22.90 1.80
N VAL A 146 13.51 23.57 0.87
CA VAL A 146 12.94 24.06 -0.39
C VAL A 146 13.21 23.02 -1.48
N THR A 147 12.15 22.49 -2.08
CA THR A 147 12.22 21.38 -3.05
C THR A 147 11.67 21.71 -4.44
N ASP A 148 11.45 23.01 -4.74
CA ASP A 148 10.81 23.47 -5.98
C ASP A 148 11.52 23.00 -7.27
N LYS A 149 12.83 22.76 -7.20
CA LYS A 149 13.65 22.29 -8.34
C LYS A 149 14.02 20.81 -8.27
N VAL A 150 13.53 20.09 -7.28
CA VAL A 150 13.82 18.66 -7.13
C VAL A 150 13.03 17.86 -8.16
N LYS A 151 13.74 17.06 -8.94
CA LYS A 151 13.17 16.16 -9.96
C LYS A 151 13.27 14.69 -9.59
N ASN A 152 14.16 14.33 -8.68
CA ASN A 152 14.43 12.93 -8.33
C ASN A 152 14.48 12.75 -6.81
N MET A 153 13.67 11.81 -6.30
CA MET A 153 13.63 11.38 -4.90
C MET A 153 13.86 9.86 -4.78
N ASP A 154 14.49 9.24 -5.78
CA ASP A 154 14.77 7.79 -5.77
C ASP A 154 15.61 7.39 -4.57
N ASN A 155 15.21 6.30 -3.90
CA ASN A 155 15.92 5.74 -2.76
C ASN A 155 16.15 6.70 -1.58
N LEU A 156 15.40 7.81 -1.48
CA LEU A 156 15.64 8.86 -0.47
C LEU A 156 15.84 8.29 0.95
N PHE A 157 14.98 7.37 1.37
CA PHE A 157 15.03 6.67 2.66
C PHE A 157 15.18 5.15 2.54
N LYS A 158 15.60 4.66 1.36
CA LYS A 158 15.75 3.22 1.15
C LYS A 158 16.65 2.60 2.22
N GLY A 159 16.20 1.51 2.86
CA GLY A 159 16.98 0.80 3.88
C GLY A 159 17.07 1.50 5.24
N CYS A 160 16.29 2.57 5.49
CA CYS A 160 16.15 3.18 6.81
C CYS A 160 15.29 2.28 7.72
N ILE A 161 15.85 1.15 8.15
CA ILE A 161 15.10 0.09 8.85
C ILE A 161 14.47 0.53 10.17
N SER A 162 15.05 1.52 10.86
CA SER A 162 14.54 2.06 12.13
C SER A 162 13.55 3.20 11.96
N LEU A 163 13.29 3.67 10.72
CA LEU A 163 12.43 4.82 10.46
C LEU A 163 10.97 4.50 10.84
N GLU A 164 10.43 5.18 11.85
CA GLU A 164 9.06 5.04 12.35
C GLU A 164 8.11 6.06 11.70
N SER A 165 8.60 7.27 11.42
CA SER A 165 7.80 8.34 10.81
C SER A 165 8.64 9.35 10.04
N ALA A 166 8.04 9.92 8.98
CA ALA A 166 8.61 11.00 8.20
C ALA A 166 7.56 12.10 8.00
N ASN A 167 7.90 13.33 8.34
CA ASN A 167 7.06 14.50 8.11
C ASN A 167 7.49 15.19 6.81
N LEU A 168 6.63 15.09 5.80
CA LEU A 168 6.86 15.60 4.45
C LEU A 168 5.83 16.67 4.04
N ASN A 169 5.07 17.22 4.99
CA ASN A 169 3.89 18.05 4.73
C ASN A 169 4.14 19.33 3.94
N LYS A 170 5.37 19.86 3.92
CA LYS A 170 5.69 21.11 3.24
C LYS A 170 6.59 20.95 2.02
N ILE A 171 7.02 19.70 1.69
CA ILE A 171 7.83 19.52 0.50
C ILE A 171 6.99 19.69 -0.77
N ASN A 172 7.52 20.46 -1.70
CA ASN A 172 6.93 20.61 -3.03
C ASN A 172 7.42 19.47 -3.93
N THR A 173 6.50 18.60 -4.33
CA THR A 173 6.81 17.46 -5.21
C THR A 173 6.31 17.66 -6.65
N PHE A 174 5.82 18.87 -7.00
CA PHE A 174 5.22 19.16 -8.29
C PHE A 174 6.11 18.80 -9.49
N ASN A 175 7.43 19.03 -9.38
CA ASN A 175 8.41 18.77 -10.44
C ASN A 175 9.09 17.39 -10.33
N VAL A 176 8.72 16.56 -9.34
CA VAL A 176 9.35 15.26 -9.13
C VAL A 176 8.88 14.25 -10.16
N GLU A 177 9.81 13.75 -10.96
CA GLU A 177 9.58 12.80 -12.04
C GLU A 177 9.67 11.34 -11.57
N SER A 178 10.52 11.05 -10.55
CA SER A 178 10.71 9.70 -10.01
C SER A 178 10.83 9.67 -8.49
N MET A 179 10.14 8.69 -7.87
CA MET A 179 10.15 8.36 -6.44
C MET A 179 10.42 6.86 -6.24
N LYS A 180 11.18 6.25 -7.18
CA LYS A 180 11.50 4.82 -7.12
C LYS A 180 12.15 4.46 -5.79
N SER A 181 11.62 3.42 -5.12
CA SER A 181 12.18 2.87 -3.88
C SER A 181 12.36 3.89 -2.75
N MET A 182 11.59 5.00 -2.74
CA MET A 182 11.79 6.12 -1.82
C MET A 182 11.81 5.68 -0.35
N PHE A 183 10.96 4.73 0.05
CA PHE A 183 10.87 4.15 1.40
C PHE A 183 11.11 2.64 1.40
N GLN A 184 11.69 2.06 0.33
CA GLN A 184 11.91 0.62 0.25
C GLN A 184 12.74 0.12 1.44
N GLY A 185 12.22 -0.87 2.18
CA GLY A 185 12.92 -1.44 3.33
C GLY A 185 12.86 -0.58 4.60
N CYS A 186 11.97 0.41 4.69
CA CYS A 186 11.67 1.09 5.94
C CYS A 186 10.78 0.19 6.81
N ASN A 187 11.37 -0.87 7.37
CA ASN A 187 10.64 -1.97 8.00
C ASN A 187 9.76 -1.53 9.18
N ASN A 188 10.20 -0.51 9.91
CA ASN A 188 9.52 0.02 11.09
C ASN A 188 8.63 1.24 10.80
N LEU A 189 8.47 1.63 9.54
CA LEU A 189 7.62 2.77 9.19
C LEU A 189 6.17 2.46 9.52
N ILE A 190 5.62 3.21 10.51
CA ILE A 190 4.25 3.05 10.99
C ILE A 190 3.33 4.06 10.32
N LYS A 191 3.82 5.29 10.21
CA LYS A 191 3.06 6.43 9.70
C LYS A 191 3.93 7.32 8.83
N ILE A 192 3.34 7.78 7.74
CA ILE A 192 3.93 8.79 6.88
C ILE A 192 2.89 9.87 6.58
N ASP A 193 3.29 11.12 6.70
CA ASP A 193 2.45 12.26 6.41
C ASP A 193 2.82 12.82 5.03
N MET A 194 1.91 12.64 4.08
CA MET A 194 2.06 13.01 2.67
C MET A 194 0.87 13.83 2.16
N GLU A 195 0.18 14.57 3.04
CA GLU A 195 -1.05 15.28 2.67
C GLU A 195 -0.88 16.27 1.51
N ASN A 196 0.33 16.81 1.30
CA ASN A 196 0.63 17.77 0.24
C ASN A 196 1.47 17.18 -0.91
N PHE A 197 1.57 15.85 -0.98
CA PHE A 197 2.35 15.18 -2.03
C PHE A 197 1.64 15.25 -3.38
N ILE A 198 2.11 16.10 -4.27
CA ILE A 198 1.57 16.28 -5.62
C ILE A 198 2.40 15.45 -6.58
N THR A 199 1.79 14.46 -7.24
CA THR A 199 2.47 13.55 -8.16
C THR A 199 2.13 13.82 -9.64
N SER A 200 1.78 15.06 -9.99
CA SER A 200 1.36 15.43 -11.35
C SER A 200 2.45 15.25 -12.42
N SER A 201 3.72 15.31 -12.04
CA SER A 201 4.87 15.07 -12.94
C SER A 201 5.49 13.69 -12.76
N THR A 202 5.06 12.95 -11.75
CA THR A 202 5.69 11.66 -11.38
C THR A 202 5.27 10.56 -12.35
N LYS A 203 6.26 9.85 -12.88
CA LYS A 203 6.09 8.71 -13.78
C LYS A 203 6.40 7.37 -13.13
N ILE A 204 7.30 7.35 -12.15
CA ILE A 204 7.85 6.12 -11.57
C ILE A 204 7.67 6.14 -10.04
N THR A 205 6.93 5.14 -9.54
CA THR A 205 6.74 4.86 -8.11
C THR A 205 7.10 3.42 -7.77
N THR A 206 7.87 2.76 -8.65
CA THR A 206 8.32 1.37 -8.49
C THR A 206 8.91 1.14 -7.10
N SER A 207 8.41 0.14 -6.39
CA SER A 207 8.88 -0.28 -5.05
C SER A 207 8.87 0.84 -3.99
N MET A 208 8.07 1.89 -4.15
CA MET A 208 8.12 3.08 -3.29
C MET A 208 8.00 2.76 -1.79
N PHE A 209 7.14 1.81 -1.42
CA PHE A 209 6.92 1.33 -0.05
C PHE A 209 7.19 -0.18 0.09
N GLU A 210 7.91 -0.79 -0.84
CA GLU A 210 8.22 -2.22 -0.76
C GLU A 210 8.98 -2.55 0.53
N ASN A 211 8.54 -3.61 1.25
CA ASN A 211 9.08 -4.06 2.54
C ASN A 211 8.86 -3.06 3.70
N CYS A 212 7.84 -2.19 3.62
CA CYS A 212 7.38 -1.41 4.78
C CYS A 212 6.44 -2.28 5.64
N TYR A 213 7.00 -3.25 6.35
CA TYR A 213 6.25 -4.32 7.03
C TYR A 213 5.23 -3.81 8.05
N ASN A 214 5.54 -2.71 8.75
CA ASN A 214 4.73 -2.14 9.82
C ASN A 214 3.77 -1.02 9.35
N LEU A 215 3.80 -0.65 8.06
CA LEU A 215 2.89 0.36 7.51
C LEU A 215 1.47 -0.21 7.48
N SER A 216 0.60 0.28 8.39
CA SER A 216 -0.76 -0.22 8.55
C SER A 216 -1.81 0.55 7.75
N GLU A 217 -1.58 1.84 7.57
CA GLU A 217 -2.47 2.73 6.81
C GLU A 217 -1.67 3.78 6.06
N ILE A 218 -2.18 4.22 4.93
CA ILE A 218 -1.58 5.32 4.16
C ILE A 218 -2.65 6.19 3.53
N ASN A 219 -2.48 7.51 3.69
CA ASN A 219 -3.28 8.51 3.02
C ASN A 219 -2.52 9.07 1.82
N ILE A 220 -2.97 8.72 0.62
CA ILE A 220 -2.41 9.19 -0.66
C ILE A 220 -3.46 9.93 -1.50
N ASN A 221 -4.32 10.71 -0.83
CA ASN A 221 -5.41 11.46 -1.46
C ASN A 221 -4.95 12.41 -2.57
N PHE A 222 -3.74 12.91 -2.47
CA PHE A 222 -3.17 13.86 -3.43
C PHE A 222 -2.31 13.19 -4.50
N PHE A 223 -2.16 11.86 -4.45
CA PHE A 223 -1.52 11.10 -5.52
C PHE A 223 -2.37 11.17 -6.78
N ASN A 224 -1.79 11.72 -7.82
CA ASN A 224 -2.37 11.71 -9.15
C ASN A 224 -1.74 10.58 -9.96
N PHE A 225 -2.49 9.50 -10.18
CA PHE A 225 -2.01 8.35 -10.95
C PHE A 225 -2.05 8.58 -12.47
N THR A 226 -2.52 9.75 -12.95
CA THR A 226 -2.66 10.02 -14.39
C THR A 226 -1.37 9.85 -15.16
N ASN A 227 -0.24 10.27 -14.61
CA ASN A 227 1.06 10.23 -15.28
C ASN A 227 1.99 9.11 -14.77
N ILE A 228 1.56 8.33 -13.77
CA ILE A 228 2.36 7.22 -13.26
C ILE A 228 2.30 6.07 -14.29
N GLU A 229 3.45 5.77 -14.88
CA GLU A 229 3.62 4.71 -15.85
C GLU A 229 4.02 3.38 -15.18
N ASP A 230 4.76 3.43 -14.08
CA ASP A 230 5.26 2.26 -13.37
C ASP A 230 5.04 2.34 -11.85
N ALA A 231 4.10 1.54 -11.36
CA ALA A 231 3.81 1.31 -9.94
C ALA A 231 4.15 -0.13 -9.51
N ASN A 232 5.02 -0.83 -10.26
CA ASN A 232 5.43 -2.19 -9.94
C ASN A 232 5.92 -2.28 -8.48
N SER A 233 5.39 -3.27 -7.74
CA SER A 233 5.77 -3.56 -6.36
C SER A 233 5.62 -2.38 -5.38
N MET A 234 4.79 -1.36 -5.69
CA MET A 234 4.71 -0.13 -4.90
C MET A 234 4.45 -0.38 -3.41
N PHE A 235 3.60 -1.33 -3.06
CA PHE A 235 3.26 -1.73 -1.68
C PHE A 235 3.59 -3.19 -1.38
N LYS A 236 4.47 -3.81 -2.19
CA LYS A 236 4.83 -5.22 -2.00
C LYS A 236 5.42 -5.45 -0.60
N ASN A 237 4.96 -6.53 0.08
CA ASN A 237 5.36 -6.89 1.45
C ASN A 237 4.97 -5.84 2.51
N CYS A 238 3.95 -5.02 2.28
CA CYS A 238 3.34 -4.20 3.33
C CYS A 238 2.36 -5.07 4.13
N TYR A 239 2.87 -5.95 4.99
CA TYR A 239 2.11 -7.02 5.66
C TYR A 239 0.92 -6.50 6.49
N LEU A 240 1.08 -5.36 7.16
CA LEU A 240 0.06 -4.78 8.01
C LEU A 240 -0.87 -3.80 7.30
N LEU A 241 -0.62 -3.48 6.03
CA LEU A 241 -1.41 -2.50 5.28
C LEU A 241 -2.85 -3.00 5.13
N ASN A 242 -3.77 -2.33 5.82
CA ASN A 242 -5.19 -2.68 5.81
C ASN A 242 -6.08 -1.59 5.21
N GLN A 243 -5.59 -0.35 5.14
CA GLN A 243 -6.32 0.78 4.61
C GLN A 243 -5.46 1.68 3.72
N ILE A 244 -5.98 1.97 2.52
CA ILE A 244 -5.42 2.94 1.59
C ILE A 244 -6.51 3.96 1.29
N THR A 245 -6.28 5.22 1.67
CA THR A 245 -7.24 6.30 1.41
C THR A 245 -6.86 7.04 0.14
N LEU A 246 -7.78 7.04 -0.84
CA LEU A 246 -7.65 7.67 -2.15
C LEU A 246 -8.91 8.48 -2.45
N VAL A 247 -8.78 9.76 -2.77
CA VAL A 247 -9.93 10.64 -3.11
C VAL A 247 -9.90 11.07 -4.58
N ASN A 248 -8.74 11.08 -5.22
CA ASN A 248 -8.58 11.62 -6.58
C ASN A 248 -9.28 10.78 -7.66
N ASN A 249 -10.03 11.46 -8.55
CA ASN A 249 -10.87 10.85 -9.59
C ASN A 249 -10.26 10.89 -11.00
N ASN A 250 -8.98 11.25 -11.14
CA ASN A 250 -8.36 11.40 -12.45
C ASN A 250 -8.14 10.04 -13.12
N GLU A 251 -8.32 9.97 -14.44
CA GLU A 251 -8.03 8.77 -15.23
C GLU A 251 -6.53 8.46 -15.14
N SER A 252 -6.18 7.24 -14.75
CA SER A 252 -4.78 6.79 -14.67
C SER A 252 -4.29 6.27 -16.00
N SER A 253 -3.01 6.53 -16.32
CA SER A 253 -2.30 5.92 -17.44
C SER A 253 -1.32 4.83 -16.99
N ASN A 254 -1.44 4.35 -15.75
CA ASN A 254 -0.54 3.37 -15.18
C ASN A 254 -0.52 2.08 -16.02
N THR A 255 0.64 1.76 -16.58
CA THR A 255 0.80 0.63 -17.48
C THR A 255 1.34 -0.62 -16.79
N ASN A 256 2.06 -0.45 -15.67
CA ASN A 256 2.67 -1.55 -14.94
C ASN A 256 2.26 -1.54 -13.47
N MET A 257 1.41 -2.50 -13.10
CA MET A 257 0.94 -2.73 -11.72
C MET A 257 1.32 -4.12 -11.20
N LYS A 258 2.35 -4.74 -11.79
CA LYS A 258 2.86 -6.03 -11.36
C LYS A 258 3.22 -6.02 -9.89
N SER A 259 2.75 -6.99 -9.12
CA SER A 259 3.06 -7.15 -7.70
C SER A 259 2.74 -5.94 -6.82
N THR A 260 1.91 -4.97 -7.27
CA THR A 260 1.68 -3.71 -6.53
C THR A 260 1.24 -3.92 -5.08
N PHE A 261 0.39 -4.91 -4.81
CA PHE A 261 -0.10 -5.28 -3.48
C PHE A 261 0.30 -6.71 -3.09
N ASN A 262 1.31 -7.28 -3.75
CA ASN A 262 1.79 -8.62 -3.42
C ASN A 262 2.23 -8.69 -1.95
N GLU A 263 1.78 -9.72 -1.19
CA GLU A 263 2.05 -9.90 0.24
C GLU A 263 1.43 -8.80 1.15
N CYS A 264 0.36 -8.13 0.73
CA CYS A 264 -0.41 -7.24 1.62
C CYS A 264 -1.40 -8.10 2.44
N HIS A 265 -0.90 -8.80 3.45
CA HIS A 265 -1.63 -9.83 4.19
C HIS A 265 -2.90 -9.33 4.87
N SER A 266 -2.90 -8.08 5.35
CA SER A 266 -3.98 -7.47 6.12
C SER A 266 -5.00 -6.70 5.27
N LEU A 267 -4.77 -6.57 3.95
CA LEU A 267 -5.65 -5.82 3.04
C LEU A 267 -6.97 -6.55 2.87
N LYS A 268 -8.09 -5.96 3.36
CA LYS A 268 -9.42 -6.58 3.32
C LYS A 268 -10.23 -6.18 2.09
N GLN A 269 -10.09 -4.96 1.65
CA GLN A 269 -10.78 -4.41 0.48
C GLN A 269 -9.98 -3.27 -0.13
N LEU A 270 -10.15 -3.04 -1.42
CA LEU A 270 -9.50 -1.97 -2.15
C LEU A 270 -10.43 -1.45 -3.26
N ASN A 271 -10.56 -0.12 -3.34
CA ASN A 271 -11.23 0.51 -4.48
C ASN A 271 -10.21 0.76 -5.61
N LEU A 272 -10.26 -0.09 -6.64
CA LEU A 272 -9.37 0.01 -7.80
C LEU A 272 -9.74 1.12 -8.78
N GLU A 273 -10.95 1.69 -8.70
CA GLU A 273 -11.39 2.77 -9.60
C GLU A 273 -10.39 3.94 -9.66
N LYS A 274 -9.61 4.11 -8.59
CA LYS A 274 -8.65 5.21 -8.43
C LYS A 274 -7.24 4.90 -8.98
N PHE A 275 -6.90 3.61 -9.15
CA PHE A 275 -5.55 3.19 -9.51
C PHE A 275 -5.30 3.06 -11.02
N GLY A 276 -6.33 2.87 -11.83
CA GLY A 276 -6.11 2.70 -13.27
C GLY A 276 -7.38 2.37 -14.02
N LYS A 277 -7.66 3.15 -15.07
CA LYS A 277 -8.80 2.92 -15.96
C LYS A 277 -8.39 2.58 -17.39
N LYS A 278 -7.17 2.88 -17.81
CA LYS A 278 -6.76 2.73 -19.23
C LYS A 278 -5.32 2.28 -19.36
N ASN A 279 -5.04 1.50 -20.40
CA ASN A 279 -3.71 1.09 -20.85
C ASN A 279 -2.91 0.21 -19.86
N ILE A 280 -3.55 -0.48 -18.93
CA ILE A 280 -2.88 -1.44 -18.05
C ILE A 280 -2.35 -2.59 -18.90
N LYS A 281 -1.05 -2.92 -18.77
CA LYS A 281 -0.38 -3.98 -19.52
C LYS A 281 0.08 -5.15 -18.64
N GLU A 282 0.36 -4.88 -17.37
CA GLU A 282 0.95 -5.88 -16.49
C GLU A 282 0.31 -5.82 -15.09
N ILE A 283 -0.27 -6.93 -14.65
CA ILE A 283 -0.93 -7.09 -13.34
C ILE A 283 -0.59 -8.42 -12.67
N SER A 284 0.38 -9.19 -13.21
CA SER A 284 0.78 -10.47 -12.59
C SER A 284 1.16 -10.28 -11.13
N PHE A 285 0.76 -11.21 -10.26
CA PHE A 285 1.02 -11.18 -8.81
C PHE A 285 0.42 -9.97 -8.06
N MET A 286 -0.46 -9.17 -8.67
CA MET A 286 -0.89 -7.90 -8.06
C MET A 286 -1.46 -8.06 -6.65
N PHE A 287 -2.26 -9.10 -6.40
CA PHE A 287 -2.87 -9.42 -5.10
C PHE A 287 -2.42 -10.77 -4.56
N ASN A 288 -1.27 -11.30 -5.04
CA ASN A 288 -0.76 -12.57 -4.55
C ASN A 288 -0.48 -12.49 -3.04
N ASN A 289 -0.92 -13.49 -2.26
CA ASN A 289 -0.80 -13.57 -0.81
C ASN A 289 -1.53 -12.45 -0.04
N CYS A 290 -2.59 -11.86 -0.61
CA CYS A 290 -3.52 -10.99 0.11
C CYS A 290 -4.53 -11.84 0.91
N TYR A 291 -4.06 -12.51 1.96
CA TYR A 291 -4.84 -13.52 2.71
C TYR A 291 -6.16 -12.99 3.27
N SER A 292 -6.21 -11.72 3.66
CA SER A 292 -7.40 -11.09 4.26
C SER A 292 -8.36 -10.47 3.25
N LEU A 293 -8.04 -10.49 1.94
CA LEU A 293 -8.88 -9.86 0.92
C LEU A 293 -10.22 -10.59 0.82
N GLU A 294 -11.31 -9.93 1.24
CA GLU A 294 -12.66 -10.47 1.31
C GLU A 294 -13.47 -10.20 0.03
N SER A 295 -13.26 -9.03 -0.55
CA SER A 295 -13.92 -8.59 -1.78
C SER A 295 -13.09 -7.54 -2.53
N ILE A 296 -13.32 -7.43 -3.85
CA ILE A 296 -12.69 -6.41 -4.69
C ILE A 296 -13.65 -6.00 -5.81
N ASP A 297 -13.77 -4.68 -6.03
CA ASP A 297 -14.54 -4.14 -7.15
C ASP A 297 -13.63 -3.95 -8.37
N LEU A 298 -13.90 -4.73 -9.41
CA LEU A 298 -13.18 -4.70 -10.70
C LEU A 298 -13.99 -4.01 -11.81
N SER A 299 -15.18 -3.49 -11.54
CA SER A 299 -16.13 -2.99 -12.54
C SER A 299 -15.59 -1.86 -13.43
N LYS A 300 -14.58 -1.13 -12.94
CA LYS A 300 -13.92 -0.02 -13.65
C LYS A 300 -12.48 -0.31 -14.05
N PHE A 301 -12.02 -1.55 -13.87
CA PHE A 301 -10.64 -1.94 -14.10
C PHE A 301 -10.46 -2.49 -15.52
N ASP A 302 -9.80 -1.75 -16.40
CA ASP A 302 -9.60 -2.13 -17.81
C ASP A 302 -8.32 -2.96 -18.00
N ILE A 303 -8.51 -4.25 -18.25
CA ILE A 303 -7.43 -5.21 -18.54
C ILE A 303 -7.30 -5.53 -20.05
N SER A 304 -7.92 -4.76 -20.94
CA SER A 304 -7.97 -5.06 -22.37
C SER A 304 -6.61 -5.17 -23.07
N GLN A 305 -5.55 -4.61 -22.46
CA GLN A 305 -4.16 -4.69 -22.95
C GLN A 305 -3.31 -5.73 -22.20
N VAL A 306 -3.87 -6.36 -21.15
CA VAL A 306 -3.13 -7.31 -20.30
C VAL A 306 -2.91 -8.62 -21.02
N THR A 307 -1.67 -9.13 -20.96
CA THR A 307 -1.29 -10.43 -21.55
C THR A 307 -1.09 -11.52 -20.49
N SER A 308 -0.88 -11.17 -19.22
CA SER A 308 -0.70 -12.12 -18.12
C SER A 308 -1.46 -11.71 -16.87
N ILE A 309 -2.22 -12.67 -16.32
CA ILE A 309 -2.87 -12.60 -15.01
C ILE A 309 -2.31 -13.68 -14.05
N GLU A 310 -1.09 -14.17 -14.34
CA GLU A 310 -0.49 -15.22 -13.49
C GLU A 310 -0.42 -14.78 -12.03
N TYR A 311 -0.86 -15.67 -11.13
CA TYR A 311 -0.89 -15.46 -9.68
C TYR A 311 -1.66 -14.22 -9.22
N LEU A 312 -2.56 -13.65 -10.03
CA LEU A 312 -3.23 -12.36 -9.75
C LEU A 312 -3.90 -12.33 -8.36
N PHE A 313 -4.66 -13.35 -8.00
CA PHE A 313 -5.33 -13.53 -6.71
C PHE A 313 -4.85 -14.79 -5.96
N SER A 314 -3.66 -15.29 -6.28
CA SER A 314 -3.13 -16.49 -5.63
C SER A 314 -3.03 -16.27 -4.11
N ASN A 315 -3.50 -17.25 -3.32
CA ASN A 315 -3.57 -17.19 -1.86
C ASN A 315 -4.45 -16.06 -1.28
N CYS A 316 -5.43 -15.54 -2.04
CA CYS A 316 -6.50 -14.71 -1.47
C CYS A 316 -7.51 -15.60 -0.73
N SER A 317 -7.07 -16.21 0.39
CA SER A 317 -7.81 -17.26 1.08
C SER A 317 -9.11 -16.81 1.74
N SER A 318 -9.31 -15.50 1.93
CA SER A 318 -10.57 -14.92 2.44
C SER A 318 -11.55 -14.48 1.35
N LEU A 319 -11.17 -14.52 0.06
CA LEU A 319 -12.01 -14.09 -1.05
C LEU A 319 -13.18 -15.06 -1.24
N GLN A 320 -14.42 -14.58 -1.00
CA GLN A 320 -15.63 -15.40 -1.05
C GLN A 320 -16.28 -15.40 -2.42
N SER A 321 -16.24 -14.26 -3.11
CA SER A 321 -16.77 -14.08 -4.45
C SER A 321 -15.98 -13.01 -5.19
N ILE A 322 -16.00 -13.07 -6.52
CA ILE A 322 -15.40 -12.06 -7.39
C ILE A 322 -16.25 -11.89 -8.64
N ASP A 323 -16.57 -10.65 -8.98
CA ASP A 323 -17.24 -10.33 -10.24
C ASP A 323 -16.18 -9.93 -11.29
N ILE A 324 -16.02 -10.78 -12.28
CA ILE A 324 -15.13 -10.58 -13.42
C ILE A 324 -15.88 -10.35 -14.73
N SER A 325 -17.22 -10.20 -14.67
CA SER A 325 -18.09 -10.12 -15.85
C SER A 325 -17.81 -8.92 -16.76
N GLN A 326 -17.24 -7.85 -16.22
CA GLN A 326 -16.90 -6.65 -16.98
C GLN A 326 -15.45 -6.64 -17.50
N LEU A 327 -14.63 -7.62 -17.13
CA LEU A 327 -13.22 -7.69 -17.55
C LEU A 327 -13.10 -8.22 -18.99
N ASN A 328 -12.21 -7.60 -19.77
CA ASN A 328 -11.91 -8.01 -21.13
C ASN A 328 -10.65 -8.88 -21.19
N PHE A 329 -10.80 -10.19 -21.28
CA PHE A 329 -9.70 -11.16 -21.32
C PHE A 329 -9.16 -11.46 -22.74
N ASN A 330 -9.60 -10.74 -23.78
CA ASN A 330 -9.29 -11.07 -25.18
C ASN A 330 -7.80 -11.12 -25.54
N ASN A 331 -6.93 -10.48 -24.75
CA ASN A 331 -5.49 -10.46 -24.99
C ASN A 331 -4.69 -11.28 -23.97
N VAL A 332 -5.35 -11.91 -22.99
CA VAL A 332 -4.65 -12.67 -21.95
C VAL A 332 -4.16 -14.01 -22.50
N GLU A 333 -2.85 -14.23 -22.39
CA GLU A 333 -2.16 -15.44 -22.85
C GLU A 333 -1.76 -16.37 -21.69
N TYR A 334 -1.44 -15.78 -20.52
CA TYR A 334 -0.96 -16.52 -19.35
C TYR A 334 -1.92 -16.30 -18.18
N MET A 335 -2.55 -17.40 -17.72
CA MET A 335 -3.56 -17.38 -16.66
C MET A 335 -3.21 -18.34 -15.51
N GLY A 336 -1.99 -18.88 -15.49
CA GLY A 336 -1.58 -19.89 -14.52
C GLY A 336 -1.71 -19.40 -13.09
N TYR A 337 -2.30 -20.24 -12.24
CA TYR A 337 -2.41 -20.03 -10.80
C TYR A 337 -3.13 -18.72 -10.37
N ALA A 338 -3.93 -18.09 -11.26
CA ALA A 338 -4.54 -16.79 -10.98
C ALA A 338 -5.46 -16.79 -9.74
N PHE A 339 -6.16 -17.90 -9.46
CA PHE A 339 -7.02 -18.06 -8.27
C PHE A 339 -6.53 -19.19 -7.35
N ARG A 340 -5.24 -19.54 -7.43
CA ARG A 340 -4.66 -20.60 -6.59
C ARG A 340 -4.91 -20.31 -5.11
N TYR A 341 -5.37 -21.32 -4.35
CA TYR A 341 -5.68 -21.24 -2.93
C TYR A 341 -6.66 -20.10 -2.52
N CYS A 342 -7.57 -19.70 -3.41
CA CYS A 342 -8.76 -18.93 -3.03
C CYS A 342 -9.73 -19.88 -2.30
N SER A 343 -9.36 -20.29 -1.09
CA SER A 343 -10.00 -21.42 -0.38
C SER A 343 -11.44 -21.15 0.05
N LYS A 344 -11.86 -19.88 0.16
CA LYS A 344 -13.26 -19.50 0.46
C LYS A 344 -14.09 -19.17 -0.79
N LEU A 345 -13.51 -19.21 -1.99
CA LEU A 345 -14.25 -18.95 -3.24
C LEU A 345 -15.22 -20.09 -3.51
N THR A 346 -16.53 -19.81 -3.45
CA THR A 346 -17.60 -20.82 -3.61
C THR A 346 -18.05 -20.96 -5.06
N SER A 347 -18.00 -19.87 -5.82
CA SER A 347 -18.40 -19.83 -7.24
C SER A 347 -17.69 -18.70 -7.96
N ILE A 348 -17.57 -18.84 -9.28
CA ILE A 348 -17.07 -17.78 -10.17
C ILE A 348 -17.80 -17.87 -11.50
N ASP A 349 -18.29 -16.74 -12.01
CA ASP A 349 -18.89 -16.67 -13.36
C ASP A 349 -17.80 -16.44 -14.43
N LEU A 350 -17.59 -17.45 -15.25
CA LEU A 350 -16.62 -17.45 -16.35
C LEU A 350 -17.31 -17.21 -17.73
N SER A 351 -18.56 -16.78 -17.76
CA SER A 351 -19.32 -16.64 -19.02
C SER A 351 -18.68 -15.69 -20.05
N ASN A 352 -17.95 -14.67 -19.55
CA ASN A 352 -17.21 -13.69 -20.38
C ASN A 352 -15.69 -13.92 -20.39
N PHE A 353 -15.22 -15.04 -19.81
CA PHE A 353 -13.80 -15.37 -19.73
C PHE A 353 -13.29 -15.89 -21.08
N ASN A 354 -12.84 -14.99 -21.95
CA ASN A 354 -12.32 -15.37 -23.26
C ASN A 354 -10.90 -15.93 -23.14
N THR A 355 -10.72 -17.16 -23.60
CA THR A 355 -9.45 -17.87 -23.54
C THR A 355 -8.84 -18.17 -24.92
N SER A 356 -9.36 -17.56 -25.97
CA SER A 356 -8.94 -17.84 -27.36
C SER A 356 -7.44 -17.60 -27.63
N LYS A 357 -6.78 -16.75 -26.84
CA LYS A 357 -5.32 -16.52 -26.86
C LYS A 357 -4.55 -17.23 -25.75
N ALA A 358 -5.25 -17.91 -24.84
CA ALA A 358 -4.60 -18.53 -23.69
C ALA A 358 -3.65 -19.65 -24.13
N LYS A 359 -2.43 -19.63 -23.59
CA LYS A 359 -1.41 -20.67 -23.79
C LYS A 359 -1.46 -21.69 -22.65
N THR A 360 -1.80 -21.25 -21.44
CA THR A 360 -1.90 -22.10 -20.27
C THR A 360 -2.92 -21.58 -19.27
N ILE A 361 -3.65 -22.51 -18.64
CA ILE A 361 -4.51 -22.27 -17.46
C ILE A 361 -4.09 -23.20 -16.32
N SER A 362 -2.84 -23.67 -16.32
CA SER A 362 -2.33 -24.57 -15.30
C SER A 362 -2.55 -24.02 -13.91
N GLY A 363 -3.11 -24.84 -13.01
CA GLY A 363 -3.37 -24.49 -11.61
C GLY A 363 -4.31 -23.30 -11.41
N LEU A 364 -5.10 -22.89 -12.42
CA LEU A 364 -5.96 -21.70 -12.35
C LEU A 364 -6.80 -21.66 -11.06
N PHE A 365 -7.35 -22.81 -10.66
CA PHE A 365 -8.15 -22.99 -9.43
C PHE A 365 -7.51 -23.95 -8.43
N PHE A 366 -6.20 -24.13 -8.49
CA PHE A 366 -5.49 -25.04 -7.57
C PHE A 366 -5.82 -24.72 -6.12
N GLY A 367 -6.34 -25.68 -5.35
CA GLY A 367 -6.63 -25.51 -3.93
C GLY A 367 -7.82 -24.62 -3.60
N CYS A 368 -8.72 -24.33 -4.55
CA CYS A 368 -9.99 -23.65 -4.31
C CYS A 368 -10.97 -24.62 -3.60
N SER A 369 -10.70 -24.89 -2.31
CA SER A 369 -11.34 -25.98 -1.57
C SER A 369 -12.84 -25.84 -1.35
N SER A 370 -13.40 -24.61 -1.42
CA SER A 370 -14.83 -24.35 -1.29
C SER A 370 -15.58 -24.23 -2.63
N LEU A 371 -14.88 -24.32 -3.76
CA LEU A 371 -15.49 -24.24 -5.09
C LEU A 371 -16.37 -25.47 -5.34
N GLU A 372 -17.69 -25.26 -5.53
CA GLU A 372 -18.63 -26.38 -5.66
C GLU A 372 -18.97 -26.72 -7.11
N ASN A 373 -19.18 -25.73 -7.95
CA ASN A 373 -19.57 -25.93 -9.34
C ASN A 373 -18.81 -24.96 -10.26
N ILE A 374 -18.40 -25.46 -11.42
CA ILE A 374 -17.73 -24.65 -12.46
C ILE A 374 -18.02 -25.23 -13.84
N SER A 375 -18.22 -24.32 -14.81
CA SER A 375 -18.37 -24.69 -16.19
C SER A 375 -17.34 -23.98 -17.07
N LEU A 376 -16.57 -24.76 -17.80
CA LEU A 376 -15.55 -24.32 -18.75
C LEU A 376 -15.92 -24.67 -20.20
N ASN A 377 -17.20 -24.91 -20.49
CA ASN A 377 -17.65 -25.29 -21.85
C ASN A 377 -17.62 -24.14 -22.86
N LYS A 378 -17.43 -22.90 -22.40
CA LYS A 378 -17.22 -21.73 -23.29
C LYS A 378 -15.75 -21.41 -23.53
N PHE A 379 -14.85 -22.19 -22.95
CA PHE A 379 -13.44 -22.05 -23.19
C PHE A 379 -13.15 -22.52 -24.63
N ASP A 380 -12.88 -21.58 -25.52
CA ASP A 380 -12.48 -21.88 -26.92
C ASP A 380 -10.94 -21.91 -26.95
N ILE A 381 -10.35 -23.13 -27.04
CA ILE A 381 -8.96 -23.20 -26.66
C ILE A 381 -8.14 -24.20 -27.45
N LYS A 382 -7.03 -23.68 -27.94
CA LYS A 382 -5.80 -24.41 -28.17
C LYS A 382 -4.86 -24.27 -26.99
N ILE A 383 -5.32 -24.68 -25.77
CA ILE A 383 -4.49 -24.66 -24.56
C ILE A 383 -3.56 -25.84 -24.55
N THR A 384 -2.27 -25.56 -24.36
CA THR A 384 -1.27 -26.63 -24.29
C THR A 384 -1.21 -27.32 -22.94
N SER A 385 -1.57 -26.63 -21.83
CA SER A 385 -1.51 -27.19 -20.48
C SER A 385 -2.68 -26.77 -19.60
N ILE A 386 -3.30 -27.77 -18.96
CA ILE A 386 -4.29 -27.66 -17.88
C ILE A 386 -3.82 -28.39 -16.61
N ALA A 387 -2.52 -28.68 -16.51
CA ALA A 387 -1.98 -29.39 -15.35
C ALA A 387 -2.41 -28.69 -14.04
N ASP A 388 -2.77 -29.48 -13.02
CA ASP A 388 -3.20 -29.00 -11.71
C ASP A 388 -4.44 -28.07 -11.70
N LEU A 389 -5.22 -27.98 -12.76
CA LEU A 389 -6.30 -26.98 -12.95
C LEU A 389 -7.25 -26.91 -11.75
N PHE A 390 -7.71 -28.05 -11.24
CA PHE A 390 -8.61 -28.18 -10.09
C PHE A 390 -7.98 -29.01 -8.95
N ASN A 391 -6.68 -29.23 -8.97
CA ASN A 391 -6.03 -30.01 -7.92
C ASN A 391 -6.32 -29.41 -6.54
N GLY A 392 -6.91 -30.20 -5.63
CA GLY A 392 -7.26 -29.77 -4.28
C GLY A 392 -8.59 -29.01 -4.16
N CYS A 393 -9.44 -29.01 -5.20
CA CYS A 393 -10.81 -28.48 -5.12
C CYS A 393 -11.73 -29.49 -4.43
N THR A 394 -11.58 -29.62 -3.11
CA THR A 394 -12.20 -30.72 -2.34
C THR A 394 -13.72 -30.70 -2.31
N SER A 395 -14.37 -29.53 -2.47
CA SER A 395 -15.85 -29.39 -2.50
C SER A 395 -16.45 -29.45 -3.91
N LEU A 396 -15.63 -29.61 -4.95
CA LEU A 396 -16.07 -29.57 -6.35
C LEU A 396 -16.94 -30.78 -6.69
N LYS A 397 -18.21 -30.54 -7.06
CA LYS A 397 -19.23 -31.55 -7.36
C LYS A 397 -19.42 -31.78 -8.84
N ASN A 398 -19.58 -30.69 -9.61
CA ASN A 398 -19.90 -30.77 -11.02
C ASN A 398 -18.90 -29.95 -11.85
N VAL A 399 -18.34 -30.56 -12.86
CA VAL A 399 -17.41 -29.92 -13.81
C VAL A 399 -17.80 -30.26 -15.23
N ALA A 400 -17.89 -29.26 -16.09
CA ALA A 400 -17.92 -29.44 -17.52
C ALA A 400 -16.66 -28.78 -18.12
N LEU A 401 -15.84 -29.56 -18.83
CA LEU A 401 -14.57 -29.12 -19.37
C LEU A 401 -14.50 -29.37 -20.88
N LYS A 402 -14.41 -28.28 -21.66
CA LYS A 402 -14.12 -28.32 -23.08
C LYS A 402 -12.68 -27.94 -23.31
N VAL A 403 -11.91 -28.76 -24.00
CA VAL A 403 -10.52 -28.48 -24.37
C VAL A 403 -10.18 -29.17 -25.69
N ASP A 404 -9.44 -28.48 -26.54
CA ASP A 404 -8.94 -29.04 -27.80
C ASP A 404 -7.40 -29.01 -27.81
N ASP A 405 -6.77 -30.07 -28.35
CA ASP A 405 -5.32 -30.24 -28.52
C ASP A 405 -4.45 -30.02 -27.25
N VAL A 406 -4.95 -30.46 -26.10
CA VAL A 406 -4.20 -30.37 -24.82
C VAL A 406 -3.07 -31.38 -24.77
N LYS A 407 -1.90 -31.02 -24.21
CA LYS A 407 -0.69 -31.86 -24.08
C LYS A 407 -0.34 -32.22 -22.64
N HIS A 408 -0.60 -31.33 -21.69
CA HIS A 408 -0.27 -31.51 -20.28
C HIS A 408 -1.53 -31.47 -19.42
N VAL A 409 -1.85 -32.61 -18.80
CA VAL A 409 -3.09 -32.86 -18.04
C VAL A 409 -2.82 -33.49 -16.68
N ASP A 410 -1.61 -33.36 -16.16
CA ASP A 410 -1.23 -33.98 -14.88
C ASP A 410 -2.05 -33.40 -13.73
N ARG A 411 -2.56 -34.24 -12.84
CA ARG A 411 -3.24 -33.90 -11.59
C ARG A 411 -4.44 -32.93 -11.72
N VAL A 412 -5.13 -32.94 -12.88
CA VAL A 412 -6.22 -31.96 -13.15
C VAL A 412 -7.28 -31.99 -12.05
N PHE A 413 -7.76 -33.19 -11.65
CA PHE A 413 -8.79 -33.38 -10.64
C PHE A 413 -8.25 -34.07 -9.36
N ASN A 414 -6.93 -34.09 -9.18
CA ASN A 414 -6.34 -34.69 -8.00
C ASN A 414 -6.91 -34.06 -6.73
N ASN A 415 -7.28 -34.88 -5.72
CA ASN A 415 -7.92 -34.46 -4.47
C ASN A 415 -9.28 -33.69 -4.65
N CYS A 416 -10.01 -33.85 -5.77
CA CYS A 416 -11.40 -33.44 -5.88
C CYS A 416 -12.33 -34.48 -5.22
N THR A 417 -12.32 -34.56 -3.90
CA THR A 417 -12.92 -35.67 -3.11
C THR A 417 -14.45 -35.68 -3.08
N SER A 418 -15.11 -34.58 -3.49
CA SER A 418 -16.59 -34.49 -3.56
C SER A 418 -17.15 -34.55 -4.97
N LEU A 419 -16.33 -34.95 -5.96
CA LEU A 419 -16.75 -34.97 -7.37
C LEU A 419 -17.87 -35.97 -7.61
N GLU A 420 -18.99 -35.50 -8.13
CA GLU A 420 -20.19 -36.27 -8.46
C GLU A 420 -20.34 -36.48 -9.96
N VAL A 421 -20.16 -35.41 -10.76
CA VAL A 421 -20.32 -35.43 -12.21
C VAL A 421 -19.17 -34.72 -12.89
N LEU A 422 -18.54 -35.42 -13.84
CA LEU A 422 -17.47 -34.92 -14.70
C LEU A 422 -17.91 -35.01 -16.16
N ASP A 423 -18.26 -33.91 -16.78
CA ASP A 423 -18.61 -33.82 -18.19
C ASP A 423 -17.39 -33.46 -19.04
N LEU A 424 -16.88 -34.44 -19.75
CA LEU A 424 -15.76 -34.35 -20.70
C LEU A 424 -16.22 -34.65 -22.14
N SER A 425 -17.51 -34.50 -22.46
CA SER A 425 -18.07 -34.80 -23.74
C SER A 425 -17.44 -34.01 -24.91
N GLU A 426 -16.95 -32.82 -24.62
CA GLU A 426 -16.21 -31.94 -25.56
C GLU A 426 -14.69 -31.88 -25.29
N PHE A 427 -14.16 -32.85 -24.54
CA PHE A 427 -12.72 -32.92 -24.23
C PHE A 427 -11.96 -33.73 -25.27
N ASN A 428 -11.12 -33.08 -26.08
CA ASN A 428 -10.26 -33.75 -27.06
C ASN A 428 -8.94 -34.19 -26.40
N GLY A 429 -8.86 -35.47 -26.07
CA GLY A 429 -7.69 -36.09 -25.45
C GLY A 429 -6.78 -36.86 -26.44
N LEU A 430 -7.01 -36.79 -27.76
CA LEU A 430 -6.25 -37.58 -28.73
C LEU A 430 -4.76 -37.20 -28.81
N GLY A 431 -4.42 -35.92 -28.54
CA GLY A 431 -3.04 -35.44 -28.55
C GLY A 431 -2.26 -35.70 -27.24
N ILE A 432 -2.89 -36.30 -26.22
CA ILE A 432 -2.27 -36.51 -24.92
C ILE A 432 -1.23 -37.64 -24.96
N ALA A 433 0.02 -37.30 -24.68
CA ALA A 433 1.15 -38.24 -24.63
C ALA A 433 1.11 -39.19 -23.40
N PHE A 434 2.02 -40.14 -23.36
CA PHE A 434 2.03 -41.27 -22.42
C PHE A 434 2.10 -40.97 -20.93
N TYR A 435 2.39 -39.74 -20.52
CA TYR A 435 2.53 -39.32 -19.11
C TYR A 435 1.28 -38.60 -18.63
N ILE A 436 0.31 -39.36 -18.11
CA ILE A 436 -0.90 -38.83 -17.48
C ILE A 436 -0.85 -39.33 -16.02
N ASN A 437 -0.39 -38.46 -15.10
CA ASN A 437 -0.35 -38.81 -13.69
C ASN A 437 -1.54 -38.19 -12.97
N ASP A 438 -2.29 -39.04 -12.23
CA ASP A 438 -3.36 -38.62 -11.31
C ASP A 438 -4.37 -37.62 -11.94
N PHE A 439 -4.80 -37.87 -13.21
CA PHE A 439 -5.81 -37.01 -13.87
C PHE A 439 -7.15 -37.06 -13.12
N PHE A 440 -7.62 -38.24 -12.80
CA PHE A 440 -8.84 -38.48 -12.04
C PHE A 440 -8.58 -38.44 -10.53
N PRO A 441 -9.56 -38.00 -9.69
CA PRO A 441 -9.45 -38.10 -8.25
C PRO A 441 -9.52 -39.57 -7.77
N LYS A 442 -8.95 -39.84 -6.62
CA LYS A 442 -9.03 -41.15 -5.94
C LYS A 442 -10.29 -41.23 -5.10
N ILE A 443 -11.45 -41.41 -5.76
CA ILE A 443 -12.77 -41.59 -5.13
C ILE A 443 -13.45 -42.83 -5.72
N ASP A 444 -14.31 -43.46 -4.93
CA ASP A 444 -14.91 -44.74 -5.28
C ASP A 444 -16.01 -44.63 -6.34
N THR A 445 -16.77 -43.52 -6.34
CA THR A 445 -17.93 -43.33 -7.22
C THR A 445 -18.04 -41.93 -7.75
N ALA A 446 -18.26 -41.77 -9.06
CA ALA A 446 -18.68 -40.56 -9.74
C ALA A 446 -19.36 -40.91 -11.06
N SER A 447 -19.90 -39.92 -11.76
CA SER A 447 -20.42 -40.10 -13.11
C SER A 447 -19.51 -39.35 -14.09
N ILE A 448 -19.14 -39.98 -15.19
CA ILE A 448 -18.39 -39.37 -16.26
C ILE A 448 -19.17 -39.42 -17.57
N ILE A 449 -19.26 -38.29 -18.27
CA ILE A 449 -19.82 -38.18 -19.61
C ILE A 449 -18.64 -37.87 -20.54
N TYR A 450 -18.46 -38.66 -21.59
CA TYR A 450 -17.36 -38.48 -22.54
C TYR A 450 -17.77 -38.90 -23.96
N ASN A 451 -16.97 -38.53 -24.96
CA ASN A 451 -17.11 -38.97 -26.36
C ASN A 451 -15.88 -39.82 -26.72
N SER A 452 -16.08 -41.11 -26.89
CA SER A 452 -15.00 -42.05 -27.15
C SER A 452 -14.23 -41.76 -28.44
N SER A 453 -14.83 -41.07 -29.39
CA SER A 453 -14.17 -40.73 -30.67
C SER A 453 -13.06 -39.68 -30.53
N ILE A 454 -13.16 -38.79 -29.51
CA ILE A 454 -12.20 -37.70 -29.27
C ILE A 454 -11.50 -37.77 -27.92
N PHE A 455 -12.05 -38.53 -26.92
CA PHE A 455 -11.50 -38.62 -25.59
C PHE A 455 -10.11 -39.28 -25.49
N GLY A 456 -9.85 -40.22 -26.37
CA GLY A 456 -8.57 -40.94 -26.48
C GLY A 456 -8.47 -42.17 -25.54
N LYS A 457 -8.02 -43.27 -26.12
CA LYS A 457 -7.92 -44.57 -25.43
C LYS A 457 -7.04 -44.57 -24.16
N ASN A 458 -6.07 -43.67 -24.10
CA ASN A 458 -5.17 -43.60 -22.96
C ASN A 458 -5.88 -43.01 -21.70
N LEU A 459 -6.77 -42.03 -21.88
CA LEU A 459 -7.59 -41.51 -20.79
C LEU A 459 -8.72 -42.45 -20.40
N GLU A 460 -9.40 -43.04 -21.41
CA GLU A 460 -10.51 -43.97 -21.21
C GLU A 460 -10.12 -45.14 -20.31
N LYS A 461 -8.92 -45.73 -20.51
CA LYS A 461 -8.37 -46.82 -19.70
C LYS A 461 -8.10 -46.41 -18.24
N ARG A 462 -8.04 -45.11 -17.95
CA ARG A 462 -7.74 -44.60 -16.60
C ARG A 462 -8.98 -44.14 -15.83
N ILE A 463 -10.16 -44.18 -16.48
CA ILE A 463 -11.43 -43.90 -15.77
C ILE A 463 -11.58 -44.98 -14.65
N PRO A 464 -11.75 -44.56 -13.39
CA PRO A 464 -11.88 -45.49 -12.26
C PRO A 464 -13.00 -46.51 -12.47
N GLU A 465 -12.80 -47.74 -12.02
CA GLU A 465 -13.73 -48.87 -12.26
C GLU A 465 -15.12 -48.67 -11.65
N GLY A 466 -15.19 -47.98 -10.49
CA GLY A 466 -16.44 -47.71 -9.76
C GLY A 466 -17.28 -46.58 -10.37
N TRP A 467 -16.83 -45.93 -11.42
CA TRP A 467 -17.52 -44.75 -11.99
C TRP A 467 -18.62 -45.14 -12.99
N ASN A 468 -19.73 -44.39 -12.96
CA ASN A 468 -20.80 -44.50 -13.97
C ASN A 468 -20.35 -43.85 -15.29
N LYS A 469 -20.22 -44.63 -16.37
CA LYS A 469 -19.68 -44.17 -17.66
C LYS A 469 -20.82 -43.95 -18.66
N THR A 470 -20.90 -42.75 -19.23
CA THR A 470 -21.83 -42.39 -20.30
C THR A 470 -21.02 -41.98 -21.53
N ASP A 471 -20.91 -42.84 -22.53
CA ASP A 471 -20.30 -42.50 -23.82
C ASP A 471 -21.35 -41.99 -24.80
N ILE A 472 -21.29 -40.69 -25.16
CA ILE A 472 -22.26 -40.07 -26.03
C ILE A 472 -22.13 -40.53 -27.50
N ASN A 473 -20.96 -41.05 -27.89
CA ASN A 473 -20.75 -41.57 -29.22
C ASN A 473 -21.51 -42.89 -29.45
N ASN A 474 -21.77 -43.69 -28.39
CA ASN A 474 -22.51 -44.94 -28.42
C ASN A 474 -24.04 -44.77 -28.24
N GLN A 475 -24.53 -43.58 -27.98
CA GLN A 475 -25.97 -43.27 -27.81
C GLN A 475 -26.66 -42.87 -29.13
N THR A 476 -25.90 -42.72 -30.22
CA THR A 476 -26.41 -42.30 -31.56
C THR A 476 -26.60 -43.47 -32.51
N ASN A 477 -26.58 -44.74 -32.04
CA ASN A 477 -26.90 -45.94 -32.83
C ASN A 477 -28.20 -46.60 -32.41
#